data_7f2ee9ddac4de8710894f7e6a318e359
#
_entry.id   7f2ee9ddac4de8710894f7e6a318e359
#
_cell.length_a   1.000
_cell.length_b   1.000
_cell.length_c   1.000
_cell.angle_alpha   90.00
_cell.angle_beta   90.00
_cell.angle_gamma   90.00
#
_symmetry.space_group_name_H-M   'P 1'
#
loop_
_entity.id
_entity.type
_entity.pdbx_description
1 polymer ?
#
loop_
_entity_poly.entity_id
_entity_poly.type
_entity_poly.pdbx_seq_one_letter_code
_entity_poly.pdbx_strand_id
1 'polypeptide(L)'
;MAAPRPHPNALVWLLLSAAIIGLDQWSKAWVLSSLPEFQPVVVIDGFWNWYRTYNTGAAFSFLSDAGGWQKHFFTVLAIAISALMAWWLRATARGNWKAAVPYALIIGGAIGNVIDRQVHGHVVDFIQWYIGEHVWPAFNVADSAIVVGAVGIALFGLFDGKSAKKADNASPKP
;
A
#
# COMPACT_ATOMS: atom_id res chain seq x y z
N MET A 1 43.67 -6.46 0.54
CA MET A 1 42.27 -6.86 0.72
C MET A 1 41.46 -6.18 -0.36
N ALA A 2 40.74 -6.93 -1.23
CA ALA A 2 39.86 -6.33 -2.24
C ALA A 2 38.61 -5.77 -1.53
N ALA A 3 38.20 -4.54 -1.86
CA ALA A 3 36.97 -3.97 -1.34
C ALA A 3 35.78 -4.85 -1.71
N PRO A 4 34.80 -5.10 -0.81
CA PRO A 4 33.63 -5.91 -1.13
C PRO A 4 32.89 -5.27 -2.30
N ARG A 5 32.58 -6.07 -3.33
CA ARG A 5 31.81 -5.59 -4.48
C ARG A 5 30.45 -5.11 -3.98
N PRO A 6 29.98 -3.91 -4.37
CA PRO A 6 28.66 -3.46 -3.97
C PRO A 6 27.61 -4.42 -4.49
N HIS A 7 26.79 -4.97 -3.59
CA HIS A 7 25.67 -5.81 -3.98
C HIS A 7 24.67 -4.98 -4.80
N PRO A 8 24.09 -5.53 -5.91
CA PRO A 8 23.05 -4.85 -6.64
C PRO A 8 21.88 -4.54 -5.69
N ASN A 9 21.39 -3.31 -5.75
CA ASN A 9 20.30 -2.83 -4.89
C ASN A 9 18.92 -3.39 -5.33
N ALA A 10 17.93 -3.22 -4.48
CA ALA A 10 16.58 -3.72 -4.70
C ALA A 10 15.69 -2.79 -5.55
N LEU A 11 16.21 -1.74 -6.19
CA LEU A 11 15.40 -0.79 -6.98
C LEU A 11 14.65 -1.45 -8.15
N VAL A 12 15.09 -2.62 -8.61
CA VAL A 12 14.35 -3.42 -9.61
C VAL A 12 12.92 -3.75 -9.15
N TRP A 13 12.66 -3.80 -7.85
CA TRP A 13 11.32 -4.05 -7.29
C TRP A 13 10.35 -2.87 -7.51
N LEU A 14 10.81 -1.70 -7.97
CA LEU A 14 9.93 -0.64 -8.46
C LEU A 14 9.09 -1.07 -9.68
N LEU A 15 9.47 -2.13 -10.38
CA LEU A 15 8.62 -2.76 -11.39
C LEU A 15 7.33 -3.33 -10.77
N LEU A 16 7.40 -3.88 -9.55
CA LEU A 16 6.20 -4.29 -8.80
C LEU A 16 5.36 -3.06 -8.42
N SER A 17 5.98 -1.97 -7.98
CA SER A 17 5.25 -0.73 -7.72
C SER A 17 4.51 -0.22 -8.98
N ALA A 18 5.18 -0.24 -10.13
CA ALA A 18 4.56 0.14 -11.41
C ALA A 18 3.39 -0.79 -11.79
N ALA A 19 3.52 -2.11 -11.55
CA ALA A 19 2.45 -3.07 -11.80
C ALA A 19 1.23 -2.81 -10.88
N ILE A 20 1.46 -2.50 -9.59
CA ILE A 20 0.39 -2.16 -8.63
C ILE A 20 -0.32 -0.87 -9.06
N ILE A 21 0.44 0.19 -9.44
CA ILE A 21 -0.14 1.43 -9.95
C ILE A 21 -1.01 1.15 -11.18
N GLY A 22 -0.50 0.36 -12.14
CA GLY A 22 -1.23 0.01 -13.35
C GLY A 22 -2.54 -0.74 -13.05
N LEU A 23 -2.48 -1.74 -12.14
CA LEU A 23 -3.65 -2.52 -11.74
C LEU A 23 -4.67 -1.67 -10.98
N ASP A 24 -4.21 -0.81 -10.08
CA ASP A 24 -5.06 0.11 -9.32
C ASP A 24 -5.79 1.08 -10.25
N GLN A 25 -5.06 1.78 -11.12
CA GLN A 25 -5.66 2.76 -12.04
C GLN A 25 -6.56 2.10 -13.09
N TRP A 26 -6.19 0.91 -13.57
CA TRP A 26 -7.04 0.13 -14.47
C TRP A 26 -8.35 -0.29 -13.79
N SER A 27 -8.30 -0.83 -12.57
CA SER A 27 -9.50 -1.23 -11.84
C SER A 27 -10.41 -0.05 -11.51
N LYS A 28 -9.84 1.12 -11.15
CA LYS A 28 -10.59 2.35 -10.90
C LYS A 28 -11.25 2.89 -12.17
N ALA A 29 -10.56 2.87 -13.31
CA ALA A 29 -11.13 3.27 -14.60
C ALA A 29 -12.31 2.36 -15.00
N TRP A 30 -12.19 1.04 -14.79
CA TRP A 30 -13.28 0.10 -15.00
C TRP A 30 -14.47 0.39 -14.09
N VAL A 31 -14.24 0.63 -12.80
CA VAL A 31 -15.29 0.99 -11.81
C VAL A 31 -16.02 2.25 -12.22
N LEU A 32 -15.28 3.31 -12.62
CA LEU A 32 -15.85 4.59 -13.02
C LEU A 32 -16.74 4.46 -14.26
N SER A 33 -16.44 3.56 -15.18
CA SER A 33 -17.18 3.34 -16.42
C SER A 33 -18.34 2.34 -16.29
N SER A 34 -18.28 1.41 -15.32
CA SER A 34 -19.15 0.21 -15.30
C SER A 34 -20.11 0.15 -14.12
N LEU A 35 -19.78 0.81 -12.98
CA LEU A 35 -20.58 0.70 -11.77
C LEU A 35 -21.41 1.96 -11.51
N PRO A 36 -22.64 1.82 -11.03
CA PRO A 36 -23.45 2.94 -10.57
C PRO A 36 -22.82 3.57 -9.33
N GLU A 37 -23.00 4.89 -9.20
CA GLU A 37 -22.44 5.66 -8.10
C GLU A 37 -23.28 5.48 -6.83
N PHE A 38 -22.64 5.22 -5.70
CA PHE A 38 -23.26 5.05 -4.38
C PHE A 38 -24.36 3.95 -4.30
N GLN A 39 -24.28 2.97 -5.19
CA GLN A 39 -25.20 1.83 -5.20
C GLN A 39 -24.41 0.52 -5.10
N PRO A 40 -24.74 -0.37 -4.14
CA PRO A 40 -24.06 -1.66 -4.04
C PRO A 40 -24.50 -2.58 -5.17
N VAL A 41 -23.52 -3.22 -5.82
CA VAL A 41 -23.72 -4.32 -6.76
C VAL A 41 -23.21 -5.59 -6.09
N VAL A 42 -24.12 -6.50 -5.74
CA VAL A 42 -23.78 -7.72 -5.01
C VAL A 42 -22.92 -8.63 -5.88
N VAL A 43 -21.76 -9.05 -5.34
CA VAL A 43 -20.86 -10.03 -5.94
C VAL A 43 -21.01 -11.37 -5.21
N ILE A 44 -20.90 -11.34 -3.88
CA ILE A 44 -21.15 -12.51 -3.00
C ILE A 44 -22.14 -12.06 -1.95
N ASP A 45 -23.32 -12.63 -1.98
CA ASP A 45 -24.37 -12.30 -1.03
C ASP A 45 -23.93 -12.58 0.41
N GLY A 46 -24.23 -11.65 1.31
CA GLY A 46 -23.83 -11.69 2.70
C GLY A 46 -22.37 -11.34 2.99
N PHE A 47 -21.53 -11.04 1.96
CA PHE A 47 -20.10 -10.82 2.20
C PHE A 47 -19.48 -9.69 1.36
N TRP A 48 -19.74 -9.58 0.04
CA TRP A 48 -18.98 -8.70 -0.84
C TRP A 48 -19.86 -8.01 -1.88
N ASN A 49 -19.75 -6.67 -1.93
CA ASN A 49 -20.28 -5.81 -2.96
C ASN A 49 -19.19 -5.09 -3.74
N TRP A 50 -19.44 -4.80 -5.02
CA TRP A 50 -18.87 -3.63 -5.65
C TRP A 50 -19.69 -2.41 -5.20
N TYR A 51 -19.00 -1.40 -4.62
CA TYR A 51 -19.66 -0.19 -4.11
C TYR A 51 -18.82 1.03 -4.46
N ARG A 52 -19.13 1.67 -5.59
CA ARG A 52 -18.40 2.86 -6.02
C ARG A 52 -18.68 4.02 -5.08
N THR A 53 -17.63 4.52 -4.43
CA THR A 53 -17.67 5.67 -3.53
C THR A 53 -16.39 6.49 -3.65
N TYR A 54 -16.40 7.70 -3.08
CA TYR A 54 -15.30 8.65 -3.15
C TYR A 54 -14.80 9.04 -1.76
N ASN A 55 -13.50 8.95 -1.59
CA ASN A 55 -12.83 9.22 -0.33
C ASN A 55 -11.96 10.48 -0.46
N THR A 56 -12.38 11.56 0.16
CA THR A 56 -11.66 12.83 0.21
C THR A 56 -10.62 12.89 1.33
N GLY A 57 -10.71 11.98 2.33
CA GLY A 57 -9.85 11.92 3.50
C GLY A 57 -8.90 10.72 3.52
N ALA A 58 -8.71 10.18 4.73
CA ALA A 58 -8.02 8.92 4.98
C ALA A 58 -9.02 7.76 5.14
N ALA A 59 -8.49 6.60 5.56
CA ALA A 59 -9.31 5.45 5.94
C ALA A 59 -10.40 5.87 6.95
N PHE A 60 -11.59 5.26 6.82
CA PHE A 60 -12.76 5.56 7.66
C PHE A 60 -13.27 7.01 7.53
N SER A 61 -13.08 7.64 6.37
CA SER A 61 -13.50 9.04 6.10
C SER A 61 -12.91 10.05 7.11
N PHE A 62 -11.79 9.72 7.76
CA PHE A 62 -11.11 10.64 8.66
C PHE A 62 -10.71 11.90 7.88
N LEU A 63 -11.12 13.06 8.39
CA LEU A 63 -10.94 14.37 7.76
C LEU A 63 -11.68 14.56 6.41
N SER A 64 -12.75 13.83 6.11
CA SER A 64 -13.49 14.01 4.84
C SER A 64 -14.04 15.42 4.67
N ASP A 65 -14.43 16.11 5.76
CA ASP A 65 -15.09 17.42 5.76
C ASP A 65 -14.17 18.59 6.16
N ALA A 66 -12.86 18.44 6.06
CA ALA A 66 -11.88 19.41 6.56
C ALA A 66 -11.55 20.57 5.60
N GLY A 67 -12.45 20.92 4.66
CA GLY A 67 -12.31 22.14 3.83
C GLY A 67 -11.28 22.05 2.70
N GLY A 68 -10.85 20.83 2.26
CA GLY A 68 -10.06 20.61 1.05
C GLY A 68 -8.53 20.55 1.24
N TRP A 69 -7.97 20.99 2.37
CA TRP A 69 -6.54 20.92 2.64
C TRP A 69 -6.02 19.48 2.80
N GLN A 70 -6.90 18.56 3.21
CA GLN A 70 -6.59 17.14 3.44
C GLN A 70 -6.02 16.46 2.19
N LYS A 71 -6.47 16.85 0.98
CA LYS A 71 -5.89 16.37 -0.28
C LYS A 71 -4.38 16.61 -0.32
N HIS A 72 -3.95 17.82 0.00
CA HIS A 72 -2.52 18.19 -0.01
C HIS A 72 -1.76 17.47 1.09
N PHE A 73 -2.33 17.37 2.28
CA PHE A 73 -1.73 16.66 3.41
C PHE A 73 -1.48 15.18 3.07
N PHE A 74 -2.50 14.44 2.58
CA PHE A 74 -2.33 13.03 2.23
C PHE A 74 -1.43 12.84 1.01
N THR A 75 -1.40 13.78 0.07
CA THR A 75 -0.45 13.75 -1.05
C THR A 75 1.00 13.87 -0.55
N VAL A 76 1.29 14.86 0.30
CA VAL A 76 2.63 15.06 0.85
C VAL A 76 3.06 13.87 1.70
N LEU A 77 2.17 13.35 2.54
CA LEU A 77 2.44 12.17 3.36
C LEU A 77 2.76 10.94 2.51
N ALA A 78 1.96 10.69 1.47
CA ALA A 78 2.18 9.56 0.56
C ALA A 78 3.50 9.67 -0.21
N ILE A 79 3.86 10.87 -0.68
CA ILE A 79 5.15 11.12 -1.34
C ILE A 79 6.30 10.91 -0.36
N ALA A 80 6.20 11.41 0.88
CA ALA A 80 7.24 11.26 1.90
C ALA A 80 7.46 9.77 2.26
N ILE A 81 6.38 9.01 2.46
CA ILE A 81 6.45 7.56 2.71
C ILE A 81 7.06 6.84 1.51
N SER A 82 6.62 7.17 0.28
CA SER A 82 7.17 6.56 -0.94
C SER A 82 8.68 6.84 -1.11
N ALA A 83 9.12 8.05 -0.81
CA ALA A 83 10.53 8.42 -0.85
C ALA A 83 11.35 7.65 0.20
N LEU A 84 10.83 7.51 1.42
CA LEU A 84 11.46 6.71 2.48
C LEU A 84 11.58 5.24 2.08
N MET A 85 10.50 4.64 1.53
CA MET A 85 10.51 3.24 1.06
C MET A 85 11.49 3.07 -0.11
N ALA A 86 11.55 4.01 -1.03
CA ALA A 86 12.51 3.98 -2.15
C ALA A 86 13.96 4.10 -1.66
N TRP A 87 14.22 4.92 -0.65
CA TRP A 87 15.53 5.02 -0.01
C TRP A 87 15.92 3.69 0.65
N TRP A 88 15.00 3.03 1.35
CA TRP A 88 15.26 1.70 1.91
C TRP A 88 15.45 0.63 0.84
N LEU A 89 14.69 0.66 -0.27
CA LEU A 89 14.94 -0.21 -1.42
C LEU A 89 16.35 -0.06 -1.99
N ARG A 90 16.84 1.17 -2.08
CA ARG A 90 18.21 1.45 -2.53
C ARG A 90 19.26 0.85 -1.58
N ALA A 91 19.00 0.86 -0.27
CA ALA A 91 19.89 0.31 0.76
C ALA A 91 19.76 -1.22 0.91
N THR A 92 18.69 -1.82 0.38
CA THR A 92 18.40 -3.25 0.47
C THR A 92 19.10 -4.02 -0.66
N ALA A 93 19.66 -5.20 -0.35
CA ALA A 93 20.21 -6.09 -1.37
C ALA A 93 19.08 -6.64 -2.27
N ARG A 94 19.33 -6.75 -3.58
CA ARG A 94 18.34 -7.19 -4.60
C ARG A 94 17.64 -8.50 -4.26
N GLY A 95 18.34 -9.46 -3.66
CA GLY A 95 17.82 -10.78 -3.28
C GLY A 95 16.99 -10.80 -1.99
N ASN A 96 16.98 -9.70 -1.21
CA ASN A 96 16.19 -9.62 0.01
C ASN A 96 14.73 -9.23 -0.30
N TRP A 97 13.99 -10.18 -0.88
CA TRP A 97 12.59 -9.98 -1.27
C TRP A 97 11.67 -9.74 -0.05
N LYS A 98 12.02 -10.25 1.14
CA LYS A 98 11.23 -10.06 2.37
C LYS A 98 11.12 -8.60 2.78
N ALA A 99 12.16 -7.80 2.53
CA ALA A 99 12.10 -6.36 2.72
C ALA A 99 11.61 -5.62 1.47
N ALA A 100 12.09 -6.04 0.28
CA ALA A 100 11.86 -5.31 -0.95
C ALA A 100 10.40 -5.34 -1.43
N VAL A 101 9.71 -6.50 -1.33
CA VAL A 101 8.30 -6.63 -1.74
C VAL A 101 7.38 -5.72 -0.93
N PRO A 102 7.41 -5.72 0.42
CA PRO A 102 6.64 -4.78 1.23
C PRO A 102 6.86 -3.31 0.85
N TYR A 103 8.11 -2.89 0.68
CA TYR A 103 8.40 -1.50 0.30
C TYR A 103 7.81 -1.15 -1.06
N ALA A 104 7.96 -2.05 -2.04
CA ALA A 104 7.43 -1.84 -3.39
C ALA A 104 5.89 -1.78 -3.41
N LEU A 105 5.20 -2.60 -2.60
CA LEU A 105 3.74 -2.57 -2.45
C LEU A 105 3.26 -1.24 -1.88
N ILE A 106 3.91 -0.75 -0.82
CA ILE A 106 3.57 0.54 -0.20
C ILE A 106 3.77 1.69 -1.19
N ILE A 107 4.89 1.70 -1.93
CA ILE A 107 5.14 2.73 -2.96
C ILE A 107 4.03 2.69 -4.02
N GLY A 108 3.72 1.50 -4.56
CA GLY A 108 2.70 1.34 -5.59
C GLY A 108 1.32 1.83 -5.15
N GLY A 109 0.88 1.41 -3.98
CA GLY A 109 -0.41 1.82 -3.42
C GLY A 109 -0.45 3.32 -3.06
N ALA A 110 0.59 3.84 -2.42
CA ALA A 110 0.66 5.25 -2.06
C ALA A 110 0.58 6.16 -3.31
N ILE A 111 1.34 5.84 -4.35
CA ILE A 111 1.34 6.60 -5.61
C ILE A 111 0.01 6.42 -6.37
N GLY A 112 -0.60 5.23 -6.38
CA GLY A 112 -1.92 5.01 -6.97
C GLY A 112 -2.97 5.97 -6.39
N ASN A 113 -3.05 6.07 -5.06
CA ASN A 113 -3.95 6.99 -4.37
C ASN A 113 -3.56 8.48 -4.52
N VAL A 114 -2.29 8.80 -4.75
CA VAL A 114 -1.86 10.16 -5.10
C VAL A 114 -2.39 10.55 -6.47
N ILE A 115 -2.28 9.67 -7.47
CA ILE A 115 -2.79 9.92 -8.83
C ILE A 115 -4.27 10.31 -8.78
N ASP A 116 -5.10 9.53 -8.09
CA ASP A 116 -6.52 9.81 -7.94
C ASP A 116 -6.77 11.20 -7.35
N ARG A 117 -6.08 11.51 -6.25
CA ARG A 117 -6.22 12.82 -5.59
C ARG A 117 -5.83 13.99 -6.51
N GLN A 118 -4.83 13.81 -7.37
CA GLN A 118 -4.44 14.87 -8.31
C GLN A 118 -5.43 14.99 -9.47
N VAL A 119 -5.92 13.87 -10.01
CA VAL A 119 -6.81 13.85 -11.19
C VAL A 119 -8.26 14.18 -10.82
N HIS A 120 -8.77 13.54 -9.76
CA HIS A 120 -10.19 13.59 -9.39
C HIS A 120 -10.47 14.44 -8.15
N GLY A 121 -9.46 14.79 -7.36
CA GLY A 121 -9.64 15.47 -6.07
C GLY A 121 -9.97 14.53 -4.89
N HIS A 122 -10.27 13.28 -5.15
CA HIS A 122 -10.63 12.24 -4.20
C HIS A 122 -10.03 10.90 -4.62
N VAL A 123 -10.08 9.89 -3.77
CA VAL A 123 -9.75 8.51 -4.10
C VAL A 123 -11.01 7.75 -4.44
N VAL A 124 -10.95 6.89 -5.47
CA VAL A 124 -12.05 6.00 -5.86
C VAL A 124 -11.93 4.69 -5.09
N ASP A 125 -12.92 4.43 -4.22
CA ASP A 125 -13.03 3.20 -3.44
C ASP A 125 -14.20 2.36 -3.95
N PHE A 126 -14.05 1.00 -3.98
CA PHE A 126 -15.05 0.18 -4.65
C PHE A 126 -15.18 -1.26 -4.12
N ILE A 127 -14.28 -1.74 -3.28
CA ILE A 127 -14.38 -3.06 -2.65
C ILE A 127 -15.03 -2.86 -1.28
N GLN A 128 -16.23 -3.40 -1.08
CA GLN A 128 -16.95 -3.29 0.17
C GLN A 128 -17.28 -4.68 0.73
N TRP A 129 -16.76 -4.96 1.92
CA TRP A 129 -17.11 -6.17 2.66
C TRP A 129 -18.20 -5.88 3.69
N TYR A 130 -19.08 -6.86 3.92
CA TYR A 130 -20.13 -6.75 4.93
C TYR A 130 -20.51 -8.12 5.49
N ILE A 131 -20.99 -8.14 6.74
CA ILE A 131 -21.54 -9.32 7.40
C ILE A 131 -22.78 -8.86 8.16
N GLY A 132 -23.97 -9.31 7.73
CA GLY A 132 -25.25 -8.81 8.25
C GLY A 132 -25.35 -7.30 8.05
N GLU A 133 -25.58 -6.55 9.14
CA GLU A 133 -25.65 -5.07 9.12
C GLU A 133 -24.31 -4.37 9.25
N HIS A 134 -23.22 -5.12 9.51
CA HIS A 134 -21.88 -4.57 9.67
C HIS A 134 -21.17 -4.42 8.33
N VAL A 135 -20.97 -3.18 7.90
CA VAL A 135 -20.31 -2.82 6.65
C VAL A 135 -18.91 -2.33 6.93
N TRP A 136 -17.91 -2.93 6.27
CA TRP A 136 -16.55 -2.41 6.28
C TRP A 136 -16.46 -1.24 5.30
N PRO A 137 -15.76 -0.13 5.65
CA PRO A 137 -15.53 0.97 4.72
C PRO A 137 -14.96 0.46 3.40
N ALA A 138 -15.46 1.00 2.30
CA ALA A 138 -14.96 0.61 0.99
C ALA A 138 -13.48 0.99 0.84
N PHE A 139 -12.75 0.20 0.06
CA PHE A 139 -11.33 0.36 -0.22
C PHE A 139 -11.02 -0.04 -1.67
N ASN A 140 -9.76 0.07 -2.08
CA ASN A 140 -9.32 -0.19 -3.45
C ASN A 140 -8.04 -1.06 -3.48
N VAL A 141 -7.50 -1.29 -4.68
CA VAL A 141 -6.28 -2.07 -4.89
C VAL A 141 -5.06 -1.41 -4.25
N ALA A 142 -4.95 -0.08 -4.32
CA ALA A 142 -3.86 0.69 -3.71
C ALA A 142 -3.84 0.51 -2.18
N ASP A 143 -5.00 0.61 -1.52
CA ASP A 143 -5.13 0.41 -0.07
C ASP A 143 -4.74 -1.02 0.33
N SER A 144 -5.21 -2.01 -0.45
CA SER A 144 -4.83 -3.41 -0.25
C SER A 144 -3.31 -3.60 -0.30
N ALA A 145 -2.64 -2.98 -1.29
CA ALA A 145 -1.19 -3.05 -1.43
C ALA A 145 -0.47 -2.38 -0.24
N ILE A 146 -0.95 -1.21 0.23
CA ILE A 146 -0.40 -0.54 1.42
C ILE A 146 -0.52 -1.42 2.65
N VAL A 147 -1.71 -2.00 2.90
CA VAL A 147 -1.96 -2.85 4.07
C VAL A 147 -1.10 -4.12 4.03
N VAL A 148 -1.07 -4.83 2.88
CA VAL A 148 -0.23 -6.03 2.73
C VAL A 148 1.25 -5.69 2.89
N GLY A 149 1.71 -4.57 2.35
CA GLY A 149 3.07 -4.09 2.52
C GLY A 149 3.39 -3.76 4.00
N ALA A 150 2.51 -3.06 4.70
CA ALA A 150 2.70 -2.73 6.12
C ALA A 150 2.74 -3.98 7.00
N VAL A 151 1.82 -4.92 6.78
CA VAL A 151 1.82 -6.23 7.46
C VAL A 151 3.09 -7.01 7.15
N GLY A 152 3.56 -6.98 5.90
CA GLY A 152 4.82 -7.61 5.50
C GLY A 152 6.02 -7.05 6.24
N ILE A 153 6.14 -5.71 6.39
CA ILE A 153 7.21 -5.08 7.18
C ILE A 153 7.15 -5.56 8.64
N ALA A 154 5.94 -5.56 9.24
CA ALA A 154 5.77 -5.96 10.63
C ALA A 154 6.16 -7.43 10.85
N LEU A 155 5.68 -8.32 10.01
CA LEU A 155 5.95 -9.76 10.14
C LEU A 155 7.44 -10.09 9.92
N PHE A 156 8.01 -9.65 8.81
CA PHE A 156 9.42 -9.97 8.50
C PHE A 156 10.39 -9.30 9.47
N GLY A 157 10.10 -8.07 9.93
CA GLY A 157 10.89 -7.39 10.94
C GLY A 157 10.92 -8.13 12.29
N LEU A 158 9.78 -8.71 12.71
CA LEU A 158 9.70 -9.50 13.93
C LEU A 158 10.50 -10.82 13.85
N PHE A 159 10.52 -11.46 12.69
CA PHE A 159 11.25 -12.73 12.49
C PHE A 159 12.76 -12.51 12.39
N ASP A 160 13.21 -11.49 11.68
CA ASP A 160 14.65 -11.19 11.54
C ASP A 160 15.26 -10.74 12.87
N GLY A 161 14.53 -9.97 13.70
CA GLY A 161 14.97 -9.59 15.05
C GLY A 161 15.16 -10.76 16.00
N LYS A 162 14.36 -11.83 15.87
CA LYS A 162 14.52 -13.05 16.67
C LYS A 162 15.75 -13.87 16.25
N SER A 163 16.06 -13.91 14.97
CA SER A 163 17.22 -14.62 14.44
C SER A 163 18.54 -13.96 14.89
N ALA A 164 18.61 -12.62 14.89
CA ALA A 164 19.76 -11.87 15.35
C ALA A 164 20.02 -12.08 16.85
N LYS A 165 18.99 -12.02 17.70
CA LYS A 165 19.13 -12.30 19.16
C LYS A 165 19.58 -13.73 19.48
N LYS A 166 19.14 -14.72 18.68
CA LYS A 166 19.55 -16.11 18.87
C LYS A 166 21.01 -16.35 18.51
N ALA A 167 21.52 -15.63 17.50
CA ALA A 167 22.93 -15.69 17.11
C ALA A 167 23.85 -15.05 18.18
N ASP A 168 23.44 -13.90 18.75
CA ASP A 168 24.20 -13.19 19.77
C ASP A 168 24.30 -14.01 21.10
N ASN A 169 23.23 -14.70 21.49
CA ASN A 169 23.22 -15.57 22.68
C ASN A 169 23.93 -16.92 22.47
N ALA A 170 24.26 -17.29 21.23
CA ALA A 170 24.96 -18.54 20.91
C ALA A 170 26.50 -18.34 20.79
N SER A 171 26.98 -17.10 20.80
CA SER A 171 28.43 -16.79 20.81
C SER A 171 28.97 -17.04 22.21
N PRO A 172 30.04 -17.86 22.38
CA PRO A 172 30.68 -18.06 23.70
C PRO A 172 31.23 -16.72 24.18
N LYS A 173 30.87 -16.30 25.39
CA LYS A 173 31.51 -15.19 26.08
C LYS A 173 32.99 -15.48 26.28
N PRO A 174 33.89 -14.54 26.07
CA PRO A 174 35.33 -14.72 26.27
C PRO A 174 35.69 -14.99 27.74
#